data_e74ab7adafa82173e99947e6875ee463
#
_entry.id   e74ab7adafa82173e99947e6875ee463
#
_cell.length_a   1.000
_cell.length_b   1.000
_cell.length_c   1.000
_cell.angle_alpha   90.00
_cell.angle_beta   90.00
_cell.angle_gamma   90.00
#
_symmetry.space_group_name_H-M   'P 1'
#
loop_
_entity.id
_entity.type
_entity.pdbx_description
1 polymer ?
#
loop_
_entity_poly.entity_id
_entity_poly.type
_entity_poly.pdbx_seq_one_letter_code
_entity_poly.pdbx_strand_id
1 'polypeptide(L)'
;MMSFSPKRGRGMDDVRQRWRFAGIAAAAAASVLVLAGCTAAAPDDQGGSTEAGLEPYAEQELEFGPCDPMVAGSQPAVPEIVDAAESADCAMLTAPMDYEDPDGSTIELAVTRIAATGDDRIGSVVLNPGGPGAAATTFAPLVAALWKGGPVTERFDIVGFDPRGVGLSRPAVDCYTDEERDADVPLSALGEWTEESARKIVDKCADGTGSEDVLAHLGTRDTARDKDLLRSALGDDKLTFAGVSYGTRLGAVYAEMFPQNVRALVLDGAVDPLKSSGERRIQLSEGLQASFQRFAEYCVTQAVCPLGTDPAQATVEAQKLLQPLVDDPLTAADGRDVGFLAAGEGIVAGLYAEASWPAIMAGLSELQAGRPDALLALRDGYYGRSESGEYTNSYEALFAINCLDEGRFTAEEMAQLGEDLNDAVPFLDPGTAPATQDGCEYWPAEPTLGDPYATDIDGLPEVLVISATGDPVTPHDGGISLADTLGARLLTVDGNQHGTVISRNACVDGAVADYLIDLELPDEGARCAL
;
A
#
# COMPACT_ATOMS: atom_id res chain seq x y z
N MET A 1 -29.48 -42.23 31.18
CA MET A 1 -29.15 -43.37 32.08
C MET A 1 -27.79 -43.91 31.66
N MET A 2 -26.90 -44.06 32.68
CA MET A 2 -25.49 -44.56 32.70
C MET A 2 -24.49 -43.46 32.37
N SER A 3 -24.02 -42.69 33.23
CA SER A 3 -23.18 -42.67 34.44
C SER A 3 -22.06 -43.70 34.44
N PHE A 4 -20.83 -43.18 34.30
CA PHE A 4 -19.68 -43.66 35.08
C PHE A 4 -18.55 -42.62 35.09
N SER A 5 -18.21 -42.23 36.30
CA SER A 5 -17.11 -41.39 36.73
C SER A 5 -16.01 -42.29 37.34
N PRO A 6 -14.96 -41.79 37.97
CA PRO A 6 -13.58 -41.63 37.49
C PRO A 6 -12.60 -42.61 38.18
N LYS A 7 -11.35 -42.66 37.76
CA LYS A 7 -10.26 -43.19 38.59
C LYS A 7 -9.08 -42.24 38.69
N ARG A 8 -8.82 -41.88 39.93
CA ARG A 8 -7.57 -41.26 40.47
C ARG A 8 -6.44 -42.29 40.55
N GLY A 9 -5.22 -41.78 40.54
CA GLY A 9 -4.20 -42.40 41.37
C GLY A 9 -2.77 -42.11 40.97
N ARG A 10 -2.11 -41.27 41.79
CA ARG A 10 -0.74 -41.34 42.36
C ARG A 10 0.41 -41.11 41.38
N GLY A 11 1.41 -40.29 41.66
CA GLY A 11 1.90 -39.70 42.90
C GLY A 11 3.42 -39.75 42.88
N MET A 12 4.06 -38.61 43.22
CA MET A 12 5.38 -38.52 43.89
C MET A 12 6.60 -39.07 43.10
N ASP A 13 7.80 -38.54 43.09
CA ASP A 13 8.55 -37.69 44.03
C ASP A 13 9.75 -37.02 43.30
N ASP A 14 9.99 -35.82 43.64
CA ASP A 14 11.19 -35.14 44.18
C ASP A 14 12.57 -35.76 43.93
N VAL A 15 13.48 -35.07 43.26
CA VAL A 15 14.91 -35.08 43.55
C VAL A 15 15.53 -33.68 43.34
N ARG A 16 15.72 -33.01 44.48
CA ARG A 16 16.69 -31.92 44.63
C ARG A 16 18.08 -32.48 44.69
N GLN A 17 19.04 -31.96 43.93
CA GLN A 17 20.45 -32.07 44.31
C GLN A 17 21.20 -30.77 44.13
N ARG A 18 21.59 -30.25 45.31
CA ARG A 18 22.52 -29.14 45.50
C ARG A 18 23.95 -29.65 45.25
N TRP A 19 24.79 -28.84 44.64
CA TRP A 19 26.22 -28.84 44.95
C TRP A 19 26.76 -27.45 45.20
N ARG A 20 27.60 -27.43 46.26
CA ARG A 20 28.17 -26.24 46.91
C ARG A 20 29.64 -26.05 46.51
N PHE A 21 30.06 -24.77 46.46
CA PHE A 21 31.34 -24.18 46.89
C PHE A 21 32.70 -24.75 46.53
N ALA A 22 33.55 -23.86 45.96
CA ALA A 22 34.92 -23.50 46.35
C ALA A 22 35.37 -22.41 45.37
N GLY A 23 35.76 -21.23 45.69
CA GLY A 23 36.44 -20.51 46.72
C GLY A 23 37.95 -20.62 46.60
N ILE A 24 38.67 -19.63 46.00
CA ILE A 24 40.05 -19.25 46.39
C ILE A 24 40.32 -17.80 45.88
N ALA A 25 40.88 -17.02 46.77
CA ALA A 25 41.16 -15.60 46.72
C ALA A 25 42.64 -15.30 46.41
N ALA A 26 42.90 -14.00 46.25
CA ALA A 26 44.12 -13.19 46.46
C ALA A 26 45.11 -13.17 45.26
N ALA A 27 45.73 -12.06 44.89
CA ALA A 27 46.26 -10.87 45.60
C ALA A 27 46.61 -9.78 44.59
N ALA A 28 46.29 -8.56 44.89
CA ALA A 28 47.11 -7.41 45.33
C ALA A 28 48.04 -6.73 44.30
N ALA A 29 47.78 -5.45 44.13
CA ALA A 29 48.64 -4.27 44.14
C ALA A 29 49.29 -3.78 42.82
N ALA A 30 48.89 -2.58 42.38
CA ALA A 30 49.79 -1.43 42.37
C ALA A 30 49.02 -0.17 41.89
N SER A 31 49.07 0.87 42.75
CA SER A 31 48.51 2.21 42.53
C SER A 31 49.39 3.01 41.54
N VAL A 32 48.77 3.65 40.56
CA VAL A 32 49.33 4.84 39.92
C VAL A 32 48.24 5.92 39.89
N LEU A 33 48.42 6.96 40.66
CA LEU A 33 47.67 8.20 40.60
C LEU A 33 48.08 8.92 39.30
N VAL A 34 47.09 9.21 38.44
CA VAL A 34 47.20 10.27 37.44
C VAL A 34 46.03 11.20 37.66
N LEU A 35 46.37 12.42 37.99
CA LEU A 35 45.45 13.55 38.03
C LEU A 35 44.97 13.82 36.59
N ALA A 36 43.68 13.65 36.35
CA ALA A 36 43.04 14.16 35.15
C ALA A 36 42.00 15.21 35.55
N GLY A 37 42.13 16.39 34.95
CA GLY A 37 41.30 17.54 35.19
C GLY A 37 39.85 17.30 34.76
N CYS A 38 38.93 17.91 35.49
CA CYS A 38 37.52 18.03 35.15
C CYS A 38 37.39 18.90 33.88
N THR A 39 37.15 18.30 32.73
CA THR A 39 36.44 18.97 31.67
C THR A 39 34.97 18.59 31.79
N ALA A 40 34.13 19.60 32.01
CA ALA A 40 32.69 19.45 31.95
C ALA A 40 32.32 18.95 30.55
N ALA A 41 31.72 17.78 30.49
CA ALA A 41 31.07 17.31 29.28
C ALA A 41 29.86 18.23 29.00
N ALA A 42 29.81 18.79 27.81
CA ALA A 42 28.60 19.39 27.29
C ALA A 42 27.51 18.31 27.17
N PRO A 43 26.23 18.66 27.30
CA PRO A 43 25.16 17.69 27.07
C PRO A 43 25.29 17.15 25.65
N ASP A 44 25.30 15.83 25.52
CA ASP A 44 25.20 15.13 24.24
C ASP A 44 23.92 15.62 23.54
N ASP A 45 24.14 16.36 22.48
CA ASP A 45 23.15 16.63 21.46
C ASP A 45 22.94 15.28 20.73
N GLN A 46 21.87 14.56 21.11
CA GLN A 46 21.40 13.38 20.38
C GLN A 46 20.60 13.86 19.16
N GLY A 47 21.21 14.62 18.28
CA GLY A 47 20.79 14.74 16.91
C GLY A 47 20.97 13.37 16.25
N GLY A 48 19.91 12.86 15.63
CA GLY A 48 19.94 11.58 14.95
C GLY A 48 21.17 11.51 14.02
N SER A 49 21.99 10.48 14.19
CA SER A 49 23.16 10.27 13.37
C SER A 49 22.70 9.94 11.95
N THR A 50 22.83 10.89 11.02
CA THR A 50 22.72 10.59 9.60
C THR A 50 23.76 9.51 9.27
N GLU A 51 23.36 8.45 8.57
CA GLU A 51 24.31 7.42 8.13
C GLU A 51 25.41 8.07 7.31
N ALA A 52 26.66 7.62 7.49
CA ALA A 52 27.82 8.22 6.84
C ALA A 52 27.68 8.20 5.32
N GLY A 53 27.80 9.36 4.67
CA GLY A 53 27.68 9.54 3.22
C GLY A 53 26.30 10.04 2.77
N LEU A 54 25.29 10.10 3.66
CA LEU A 54 23.95 10.60 3.33
C LEU A 54 23.77 12.09 3.62
N GLU A 55 24.73 12.76 4.25
CA GLU A 55 24.66 14.19 4.59
C GLU A 55 24.32 15.08 3.39
N PRO A 56 24.90 14.90 2.18
CA PRO A 56 24.56 15.75 1.04
C PRO A 56 23.11 15.63 0.59
N TYR A 57 22.50 14.44 0.78
CA TYR A 57 21.10 14.17 0.44
C TYR A 57 20.15 14.70 1.52
N ALA A 58 20.51 14.58 2.79
CA ALA A 58 19.70 15.05 3.91
C ALA A 58 19.70 16.58 4.06
N GLU A 59 20.77 17.27 3.63
CA GLU A 59 20.93 18.71 3.73
C GLU A 59 20.53 19.46 2.44
N GLN A 60 20.03 18.74 1.41
CA GLN A 60 19.63 19.38 0.16
C GLN A 60 18.41 20.30 0.37
N GLU A 61 18.40 21.42 -0.34
CA GLU A 61 17.26 22.34 -0.39
C GLU A 61 16.38 22.00 -1.61
N LEU A 62 15.07 21.81 -1.40
CA LEU A 62 14.13 21.55 -2.49
C LEU A 62 13.82 22.85 -3.25
N GLU A 63 14.18 22.90 -4.52
CA GLU A 63 13.88 24.02 -5.41
C GLU A 63 12.45 23.88 -5.97
N PHE A 64 11.47 24.40 -5.27
CA PHE A 64 10.08 24.38 -5.71
C PHE A 64 9.80 25.36 -6.86
N GLY A 65 9.12 24.88 -7.88
CA GLY A 65 8.71 25.62 -9.05
C GLY A 65 7.42 25.10 -9.66
N PRO A 66 7.00 25.58 -10.84
CA PRO A 66 5.79 25.09 -11.51
C PRO A 66 5.85 23.58 -11.76
N CYS A 67 4.73 22.91 -11.51
CA CYS A 67 4.60 21.48 -11.75
C CYS A 67 4.59 21.11 -13.23
N ASP A 68 4.94 19.86 -13.54
CA ASP A 68 4.69 19.25 -14.84
C ASP A 68 3.19 19.32 -15.17
N PRO A 69 2.80 19.69 -16.41
CA PRO A 69 1.41 19.72 -16.83
C PRO A 69 0.65 18.41 -16.58
N MET A 70 1.34 17.27 -16.47
CA MET A 70 0.74 15.98 -16.16
C MET A 70 0.07 15.97 -14.77
N VAL A 71 0.60 16.72 -13.79
CA VAL A 71 0.00 16.80 -12.44
C VAL A 71 -1.44 17.34 -12.51
N ALA A 72 -1.68 18.38 -13.30
CA ALA A 72 -3.03 18.94 -13.51
C ALA A 72 -3.84 18.10 -14.51
N GLY A 73 -3.20 17.61 -15.58
CA GLY A 73 -3.87 16.87 -16.66
C GLY A 73 -4.38 15.49 -16.25
N SER A 74 -3.80 14.89 -15.20
CA SER A 74 -4.25 13.59 -14.66
C SER A 74 -5.41 13.72 -13.67
N GLN A 75 -5.88 14.93 -13.36
CA GLN A 75 -6.93 15.13 -12.39
C GLN A 75 -8.32 14.88 -12.97
N PRO A 76 -9.28 14.37 -12.17
CA PRO A 76 -10.69 14.43 -12.53
C PRO A 76 -11.11 15.86 -12.85
N ALA A 77 -11.99 16.05 -13.84
CA ALA A 77 -12.49 17.36 -14.26
C ALA A 77 -13.43 17.99 -13.19
N VAL A 78 -13.00 18.02 -11.95
CA VAL A 78 -13.66 18.65 -10.80
C VAL A 78 -12.91 19.96 -10.53
N PRO A 79 -13.57 21.13 -10.62
CA PRO A 79 -12.90 22.43 -10.55
C PRO A 79 -11.99 22.59 -9.34
N GLU A 80 -12.42 22.15 -8.16
CA GLU A 80 -11.66 22.28 -6.91
C GLU A 80 -10.36 21.47 -6.92
N ILE A 81 -10.35 20.32 -7.60
CA ILE A 81 -9.16 19.45 -7.74
C ILE A 81 -8.21 20.05 -8.76
N VAL A 82 -8.73 20.53 -9.88
CA VAL A 82 -7.94 21.22 -10.92
C VAL A 82 -7.29 22.48 -10.35
N ASP A 83 -8.05 23.32 -9.62
CA ASP A 83 -7.53 24.51 -8.94
C ASP A 83 -6.39 24.17 -7.95
N ALA A 84 -6.54 23.08 -7.19
CA ALA A 84 -5.51 22.62 -6.25
C ALA A 84 -4.23 22.20 -7.00
N ALA A 85 -4.38 21.46 -8.11
CA ALA A 85 -3.25 21.02 -8.93
C ALA A 85 -2.54 22.19 -9.65
N GLU A 86 -3.29 23.18 -10.13
CA GLU A 86 -2.72 24.39 -10.76
C GLU A 86 -2.00 25.30 -9.75
N SER A 87 -2.38 25.24 -8.46
CA SER A 87 -1.74 25.99 -7.38
C SER A 87 -0.55 25.27 -6.75
N ALA A 88 -0.29 24.04 -7.14
CA ALA A 88 0.79 23.23 -6.59
C ALA A 88 2.17 23.71 -7.08
N ASP A 89 3.16 23.59 -6.21
CA ASP A 89 4.57 23.69 -6.55
C ASP A 89 5.20 22.31 -6.59
N CYS A 90 6.16 22.08 -7.48
CA CYS A 90 6.88 20.83 -7.62
C CYS A 90 8.38 20.98 -7.47
N ALA A 91 9.04 19.94 -6.99
CA ALA A 91 10.48 19.84 -6.88
C ALA A 91 10.95 18.41 -7.17
N MET A 92 12.25 18.24 -7.37
CA MET A 92 12.88 16.92 -7.40
C MET A 92 13.79 16.77 -6.18
N LEU A 93 13.65 15.64 -5.48
CA LEU A 93 14.53 15.22 -4.40
C LEU A 93 15.54 14.24 -4.97
N THR A 94 16.84 14.52 -4.82
CA THR A 94 17.89 13.59 -5.19
C THR A 94 18.10 12.57 -4.07
N ALA A 95 18.20 11.28 -4.41
CA ALA A 95 18.53 10.21 -3.47
C ALA A 95 19.57 9.27 -4.10
N PRO A 96 20.35 8.51 -3.30
CA PRO A 96 21.21 7.48 -3.86
C PRO A 96 20.34 6.37 -4.47
N MET A 97 20.78 5.79 -5.58
CA MET A 97 20.17 4.58 -6.14
C MET A 97 20.27 3.44 -5.13
N ASP A 98 21.48 3.20 -4.68
CA ASP A 98 21.83 2.19 -3.68
C ASP A 98 22.29 2.87 -2.39
N TYR A 99 21.60 2.63 -1.30
CA TYR A 99 21.93 3.14 0.02
C TYR A 99 23.20 2.51 0.62
N GLU A 100 23.65 1.36 0.08
CA GLU A 100 24.93 0.75 0.45
C GLU A 100 26.12 1.37 -0.30
N ASP A 101 25.88 2.07 -1.43
CA ASP A 101 26.87 2.83 -2.21
C ASP A 101 26.38 4.27 -2.49
N PRO A 102 26.28 5.13 -1.46
CA PRO A 102 25.72 6.49 -1.61
C PRO A 102 26.53 7.42 -2.51
N ASP A 103 27.77 7.10 -2.79
CA ASP A 103 28.63 7.84 -3.74
C ASP A 103 28.43 7.37 -5.21
N GLY A 104 27.58 6.35 -5.42
CA GLY A 104 27.29 5.76 -6.72
C GLY A 104 26.28 6.54 -7.57
N SER A 105 25.42 5.81 -8.29
CA SER A 105 24.35 6.41 -9.10
C SER A 105 23.25 7.03 -8.22
N THR A 106 22.59 8.08 -8.74
CA THR A 106 21.48 8.76 -8.05
C THR A 106 20.17 8.61 -8.81
N ILE A 107 19.07 8.81 -8.08
CA ILE A 107 17.72 8.93 -8.62
C ILE A 107 17.13 10.28 -8.27
N GLU A 108 16.12 10.71 -9.03
CA GLU A 108 15.35 11.92 -8.76
C GLU A 108 13.91 11.56 -8.45
N LEU A 109 13.43 11.99 -7.29
CA LEU A 109 12.11 11.65 -6.76
C LEU A 109 11.20 12.88 -6.83
N ALA A 110 10.06 12.71 -7.48
CA ALA A 110 9.13 13.83 -7.70
C ALA A 110 8.35 14.16 -6.43
N VAL A 111 8.29 15.46 -6.14
CA VAL A 111 7.58 16.01 -4.98
C VAL A 111 6.62 17.09 -5.46
N THR A 112 5.37 17.01 -5.04
CA THR A 112 4.34 18.04 -5.24
C THR A 112 3.94 18.59 -3.89
N ARG A 113 3.82 19.91 -3.77
CA ARG A 113 3.42 20.60 -2.55
C ARG A 113 2.28 21.57 -2.81
N ILE A 114 1.22 21.46 -2.02
CA ILE A 114 0.17 22.48 -1.89
C ILE A 114 0.38 23.14 -0.54
N ALA A 115 0.70 24.44 -0.56
CA ALA A 115 1.06 25.18 0.64
C ALA A 115 -0.11 25.33 1.61
N ALA A 116 0.18 25.33 2.90
CA ALA A 116 -0.77 25.65 3.97
C ALA A 116 -1.40 27.04 3.75
N THR A 117 -2.68 27.16 4.07
CA THR A 117 -3.43 28.40 3.84
C THR A 117 -3.43 29.34 5.06
N GLY A 118 -3.02 28.86 6.23
CA GLY A 118 -2.98 29.64 7.48
C GLY A 118 -1.58 30.14 7.84
N ASP A 119 -1.50 31.07 8.77
CA ASP A 119 -0.24 31.71 9.20
C ASP A 119 0.56 30.86 10.19
N ASP A 120 -0.08 29.90 10.87
CA ASP A 120 0.51 29.07 11.94
C ASP A 120 0.84 27.65 11.43
N ARG A 121 1.65 27.56 10.38
CA ARG A 121 2.08 26.28 9.80
C ARG A 121 2.81 25.41 10.83
N ILE A 122 2.45 24.12 10.91
CA ILE A 122 3.10 23.12 11.78
C ILE A 122 4.23 22.41 11.03
N GLY A 123 4.02 22.03 9.77
CA GLY A 123 4.95 21.26 8.96
C GLY A 123 4.27 20.75 7.69
N SER A 124 4.70 19.59 7.20
CA SER A 124 4.14 18.94 6.02
C SER A 124 3.38 17.67 6.41
N VAL A 125 2.27 17.36 5.74
CA VAL A 125 1.68 16.01 5.72
C VAL A 125 2.08 15.36 4.41
N VAL A 126 2.96 14.35 4.50
CA VAL A 126 3.38 13.56 3.35
C VAL A 126 2.34 12.47 3.08
N LEU A 127 1.91 12.33 1.84
CA LEU A 127 0.85 11.41 1.42
C LEU A 127 1.39 10.23 0.62
N ASN A 128 0.72 9.09 0.73
CA ASN A 128 0.88 7.97 -0.20
C ASN A 128 -0.47 7.30 -0.47
N PRO A 129 -0.93 7.23 -1.74
CA PRO A 129 -2.23 6.65 -2.11
C PRO A 129 -2.25 5.11 -2.04
N GLY A 130 -1.10 4.47 -2.01
CA GLY A 130 -0.99 3.01 -2.04
C GLY A 130 -0.63 2.44 -3.41
N GLY A 131 -1.23 1.36 -3.75
CA GLY A 131 -0.92 0.48 -4.89
C GLY A 131 -0.23 -0.80 -4.39
N PRO A 132 1.14 -0.91 -4.35
CA PRO A 132 2.16 0.11 -4.66
C PRO A 132 2.08 0.67 -6.08
N GLY A 133 2.83 1.73 -6.36
CA GLY A 133 2.95 2.26 -7.73
C GLY A 133 2.00 3.41 -8.09
N ALA A 134 1.02 3.75 -7.24
CA ALA A 134 0.19 4.93 -7.49
C ALA A 134 0.96 6.23 -7.16
N ALA A 135 0.88 7.22 -8.06
CA ALA A 135 1.61 8.48 -7.95
C ALA A 135 0.99 9.40 -6.88
N ALA A 136 1.78 9.79 -5.90
CA ALA A 136 1.33 10.70 -4.86
C ALA A 136 1.36 12.17 -5.31
N THR A 137 2.15 12.51 -6.33
CA THR A 137 2.16 13.85 -6.93
C THR A 137 0.80 14.24 -7.54
N THR A 138 0.04 13.27 -8.04
CA THR A 138 -1.34 13.47 -8.52
C THR A 138 -2.39 13.26 -7.43
N PHE A 139 -2.07 12.52 -6.37
CA PHE A 139 -2.96 12.29 -5.24
C PHE A 139 -3.04 13.49 -4.28
N ALA A 140 -1.94 14.21 -4.07
CA ALA A 140 -1.90 15.36 -3.15
C ALA A 140 -2.89 16.48 -3.53
N PRO A 141 -3.04 16.91 -4.79
CA PRO A 141 -4.08 17.86 -5.19
C PRO A 141 -5.50 17.37 -4.91
N LEU A 142 -5.78 16.09 -5.12
CA LEU A 142 -7.07 15.48 -4.76
C LEU A 142 -7.36 15.62 -3.27
N VAL A 143 -6.42 15.20 -2.41
CA VAL A 143 -6.58 15.28 -0.95
C VAL A 143 -6.69 16.72 -0.49
N ALA A 144 -5.86 17.62 -1.01
CA ALA A 144 -5.92 19.05 -0.69
C ALA A 144 -7.30 19.67 -1.04
N ALA A 145 -7.90 19.28 -2.16
CA ALA A 145 -9.25 19.70 -2.55
C ALA A 145 -10.34 19.09 -1.65
N LEU A 146 -10.20 17.81 -1.26
CA LEU A 146 -11.14 17.13 -0.36
C LEU A 146 -11.13 17.75 1.05
N TRP A 147 -9.94 18.12 1.55
CA TRP A 147 -9.73 18.72 2.88
C TRP A 147 -9.79 20.25 2.88
N LYS A 148 -10.07 20.88 1.72
CA LYS A 148 -10.08 22.35 1.54
C LYS A 148 -10.96 23.06 2.55
N GLY A 149 -10.38 24.06 3.22
CA GLY A 149 -11.05 24.83 4.26
C GLY A 149 -11.19 24.10 5.60
N GLY A 150 -10.62 22.89 5.70
CA GLY A 150 -10.48 22.17 6.95
C GLY A 150 -9.19 22.55 7.70
N PRO A 151 -9.10 22.22 8.99
CA PRO A 151 -7.98 22.67 9.85
C PRO A 151 -6.63 22.06 9.41
N VAL A 152 -6.60 20.90 8.73
CA VAL A 152 -5.35 20.29 8.25
C VAL A 152 -4.71 21.15 7.16
N THR A 153 -5.48 21.61 6.16
CA THR A 153 -4.97 22.46 5.07
C THR A 153 -4.65 23.90 5.50
N GLU A 154 -5.12 24.32 6.66
CA GLU A 154 -4.69 25.58 7.27
C GLU A 154 -3.33 25.47 7.97
N ARG A 155 -2.99 24.29 8.50
CA ARG A 155 -1.84 24.10 9.39
C ARG A 155 -0.67 23.33 8.75
N PHE A 156 -0.90 22.61 7.65
CA PHE A 156 0.11 21.79 7.01
C PHE A 156 0.19 22.04 5.50
N ASP A 157 1.39 22.01 4.97
CA ASP A 157 1.57 21.76 3.55
C ASP A 157 1.13 20.33 3.24
N ILE A 158 0.37 20.15 2.16
CA ILE A 158 0.00 18.82 1.66
C ILE A 158 1.02 18.41 0.61
N VAL A 159 1.75 17.34 0.88
CA VAL A 159 2.90 16.91 0.07
C VAL A 159 2.65 15.53 -0.51
N GLY A 160 2.71 15.44 -1.84
CA GLY A 160 2.78 14.18 -2.58
C GLY A 160 4.23 13.84 -2.91
N PHE A 161 4.60 12.60 -2.74
CA PHE A 161 5.94 12.10 -2.99
C PHE A 161 5.82 10.79 -3.79
N ASP A 162 6.26 10.82 -5.05
CA ASP A 162 6.29 9.62 -5.88
C ASP A 162 7.50 8.76 -5.48
N PRO A 163 7.27 7.51 -5.04
CA PRO A 163 8.36 6.60 -4.75
C PRO A 163 9.29 6.38 -5.94
N ARG A 164 10.46 5.80 -5.69
CA ARG A 164 11.38 5.36 -6.72
C ARG A 164 10.68 4.46 -7.74
N GLY A 165 10.87 4.71 -9.02
CA GLY A 165 10.23 3.99 -10.11
C GLY A 165 8.77 4.39 -10.41
N VAL A 166 8.16 5.27 -9.63
CA VAL A 166 6.73 5.62 -9.72
C VAL A 166 6.51 7.00 -10.33
N GLY A 167 5.50 7.13 -11.17
CA GLY A 167 4.97 8.40 -11.62
C GLY A 167 5.99 9.30 -12.31
N LEU A 168 6.25 10.47 -11.72
CA LEU A 168 7.19 11.48 -12.24
C LEU A 168 8.62 11.32 -11.72
N SER A 169 8.88 10.37 -10.80
CA SER A 169 10.22 10.03 -10.34
C SER A 169 11.07 9.41 -11.46
N ARG A 170 12.40 9.61 -11.43
CA ARG A 170 13.30 9.21 -12.51
C ARG A 170 14.48 8.39 -11.98
N PRO A 171 14.77 7.23 -12.65
CA PRO A 171 13.97 6.65 -13.73
C PRO A 171 12.63 6.13 -13.25
N ALA A 172 11.60 6.23 -14.08
CA ALA A 172 10.30 5.58 -13.86
C ALA A 172 10.33 4.15 -14.41
N VAL A 173 9.60 3.22 -13.77
CA VAL A 173 9.43 1.87 -14.31
C VAL A 173 8.64 1.96 -15.60
N ASP A 174 9.17 1.36 -16.68
CA ASP A 174 8.55 1.30 -18.00
C ASP A 174 8.85 -0.09 -18.59
N CYS A 175 7.82 -0.90 -18.78
CA CYS A 175 7.98 -2.30 -19.20
C CYS A 175 7.30 -2.57 -20.56
N TYR A 176 6.10 -2.05 -20.77
CA TYR A 176 5.28 -2.33 -21.94
C TYR A 176 4.75 -1.06 -22.58
N THR A 177 4.67 -1.04 -23.91
CA THR A 177 3.96 0.03 -24.63
C THR A 177 2.47 0.01 -24.30
N ASP A 178 1.77 1.14 -24.54
CA ASP A 178 0.32 1.24 -24.36
C ASP A 178 -0.42 0.18 -25.21
N GLU A 179 0.04 -0.08 -26.45
CA GLU A 179 -0.54 -1.09 -27.33
C GLU A 179 -0.35 -2.52 -26.79
N GLU A 180 0.78 -2.81 -26.16
CA GLU A 180 1.01 -4.10 -25.51
C GLU A 180 0.10 -4.26 -24.29
N ARG A 181 -0.13 -3.19 -23.52
CA ARG A 181 -1.03 -3.17 -22.37
C ARG A 181 -2.49 -3.30 -22.80
N ASP A 182 -2.88 -2.70 -23.93
CA ASP A 182 -4.20 -2.91 -24.56
C ASP A 182 -4.41 -4.35 -25.02
N ALA A 183 -3.33 -5.09 -25.31
CA ALA A 183 -3.37 -6.51 -25.65
C ALA A 183 -3.38 -7.46 -24.44
N ASP A 184 -3.62 -6.93 -23.24
CA ASP A 184 -3.85 -7.67 -21.99
C ASP A 184 -2.64 -8.50 -21.52
N VAL A 185 -1.48 -7.84 -21.39
CA VAL A 185 -0.29 -8.47 -20.78
C VAL A 185 -0.49 -8.74 -19.29
N PRO A 186 0.03 -9.86 -18.74
CA PRO A 186 -0.12 -10.19 -17.33
C PRO A 186 0.73 -9.24 -16.46
N LEU A 187 0.08 -8.27 -15.83
CA LEU A 187 0.69 -7.38 -14.84
C LEU A 187 0.02 -7.50 -13.46
N SER A 188 -1.11 -8.18 -13.38
CA SER A 188 -1.84 -8.36 -12.12
C SER A 188 -1.40 -9.62 -11.38
N ALA A 189 -1.64 -9.65 -10.06
CA ALA A 189 -1.46 -10.85 -9.25
C ALA A 189 -2.42 -11.99 -9.65
N LEU A 190 -3.48 -11.68 -10.43
CA LEU A 190 -4.44 -12.63 -10.97
C LEU A 190 -4.05 -13.11 -12.39
N GLY A 191 -2.99 -12.54 -12.98
CA GLY A 191 -2.49 -12.91 -14.30
C GLY A 191 -1.87 -14.30 -14.32
N GLU A 192 -2.11 -15.05 -15.40
CA GLU A 192 -1.46 -16.33 -15.63
C GLU A 192 -0.05 -16.11 -16.18
N TRP A 193 0.96 -16.49 -15.40
CA TRP A 193 2.36 -16.40 -15.78
C TRP A 193 2.85 -17.72 -16.40
N THR A 194 3.66 -17.58 -17.46
CA THR A 194 4.49 -18.66 -18.02
C THR A 194 5.96 -18.33 -17.81
N GLU A 195 6.87 -19.30 -17.90
CA GLU A 195 8.31 -19.03 -17.84
C GLU A 195 8.72 -17.98 -18.89
N GLU A 196 8.16 -18.04 -20.10
CA GLU A 196 8.44 -17.07 -21.17
C GLU A 196 8.00 -15.65 -20.79
N SER A 197 6.77 -15.48 -20.28
CA SER A 197 6.26 -14.16 -19.90
C SER A 197 6.97 -13.60 -18.67
N ALA A 198 7.33 -14.45 -17.68
CA ALA A 198 8.07 -14.06 -16.51
C ALA A 198 9.51 -13.60 -16.80
N ARG A 199 10.18 -14.22 -17.79
CA ARG A 199 11.48 -13.73 -18.28
C ARG A 199 11.33 -12.46 -19.09
N LYS A 200 10.35 -12.43 -20.00
CA LYS A 200 10.11 -11.30 -20.90
C LYS A 200 9.83 -10.00 -20.14
N ILE A 201 9.07 -10.03 -19.03
CA ILE A 201 8.79 -8.81 -18.28
C ILE A 201 10.04 -8.21 -17.65
N VAL A 202 10.96 -9.05 -17.16
CA VAL A 202 12.25 -8.57 -16.61
C VAL A 202 13.07 -7.87 -17.68
N ASP A 203 13.24 -8.51 -18.85
CA ASP A 203 13.99 -7.92 -19.97
C ASP A 203 13.35 -6.59 -20.40
N LYS A 204 12.02 -6.53 -20.52
CA LYS A 204 11.30 -5.33 -20.94
C LYS A 204 11.39 -4.21 -19.91
N CYS A 205 11.21 -4.52 -18.62
CA CYS A 205 11.36 -3.53 -17.55
C CYS A 205 12.80 -3.00 -17.47
N ALA A 206 13.81 -3.85 -17.65
CA ALA A 206 15.21 -3.43 -17.66
C ALA A 206 15.51 -2.51 -18.84
N ASP A 207 15.03 -2.86 -20.04
CA ASP A 207 15.24 -2.06 -21.27
C ASP A 207 14.54 -0.69 -21.18
N GLY A 208 13.26 -0.67 -20.77
CA GLY A 208 12.45 0.55 -20.70
C GLY A 208 12.84 1.46 -19.54
N THR A 209 13.10 0.91 -18.34
CA THR A 209 13.55 1.67 -17.16
C THR A 209 15.01 2.13 -17.29
N GLY A 210 15.80 1.48 -18.14
CA GLY A 210 17.16 1.86 -18.50
C GLY A 210 18.27 0.97 -17.94
N SER A 211 18.01 0.10 -16.97
CA SER A 211 19.00 -0.86 -16.45
C SER A 211 18.36 -1.84 -15.45
N GLU A 212 18.90 -3.05 -15.36
CA GLU A 212 18.56 -4.01 -14.31
C GLU A 212 18.90 -3.50 -12.90
N ASP A 213 19.95 -2.68 -12.77
CA ASP A 213 20.37 -2.13 -11.47
C ASP A 213 19.26 -1.28 -10.84
N VAL A 214 18.50 -0.54 -11.65
CA VAL A 214 17.35 0.24 -11.16
C VAL A 214 16.30 -0.68 -10.55
N LEU A 215 16.02 -1.81 -11.22
CA LEU A 215 15.02 -2.78 -10.78
C LEU A 215 15.36 -3.44 -9.44
N ALA A 216 16.63 -3.43 -9.04
CA ALA A 216 17.08 -3.99 -7.77
C ALA A 216 16.81 -3.08 -6.55
N HIS A 217 16.47 -1.80 -6.78
CA HIS A 217 16.41 -0.78 -5.72
C HIS A 217 15.04 -0.07 -5.62
N LEU A 218 13.94 -0.74 -6.00
CA LEU A 218 12.58 -0.15 -5.99
C LEU A 218 11.76 -0.54 -4.75
N GLY A 219 12.35 -1.27 -3.79
CA GLY A 219 11.65 -1.86 -2.67
C GLY A 219 11.16 -0.85 -1.62
N THR A 220 10.22 -1.30 -0.78
CA THR A 220 9.60 -0.48 0.27
C THR A 220 10.61 0.04 1.29
N ARG A 221 11.68 -0.72 1.63
CA ARG A 221 12.71 -0.26 2.58
C ARG A 221 13.54 0.90 2.04
N ASP A 222 13.87 0.91 0.74
CA ASP A 222 14.57 2.03 0.12
C ASP A 222 13.66 3.25 0.00
N THR A 223 12.38 3.04 -0.35
CA THR A 223 11.38 4.11 -0.34
C THR A 223 11.18 4.72 1.07
N ALA A 224 11.29 3.93 2.13
CA ALA A 224 11.24 4.45 3.50
C ALA A 224 12.46 5.32 3.84
N ARG A 225 13.67 4.98 3.34
CA ARG A 225 14.86 5.84 3.44
C ARG A 225 14.70 7.14 2.65
N ASP A 226 14.19 7.06 1.42
CA ASP A 226 13.88 8.24 0.59
C ASP A 226 12.93 9.19 1.33
N LYS A 227 11.92 8.64 2.01
CA LYS A 227 10.95 9.42 2.79
C LYS A 227 11.62 10.14 3.97
N ASP A 228 12.63 9.55 4.62
CA ASP A 228 13.37 10.24 5.67
C ASP A 228 14.26 11.36 5.12
N LEU A 229 14.86 11.17 3.94
CA LEU A 229 15.54 12.26 3.22
C LEU A 229 14.55 13.39 2.87
N LEU A 230 13.36 13.05 2.36
CA LEU A 230 12.33 14.05 2.05
C LEU A 230 11.93 14.84 3.30
N ARG A 231 11.69 14.17 4.44
CA ARG A 231 11.39 14.83 5.71
C ARG A 231 12.45 15.87 6.05
N SER A 232 13.73 15.49 5.94
CA SER A 232 14.85 16.40 6.21
C SER A 232 14.88 17.56 5.22
N ALA A 233 14.74 17.31 3.93
CA ALA A 233 14.75 18.33 2.87
C ALA A 233 13.55 19.30 2.94
N LEU A 234 12.42 18.88 3.52
CA LEU A 234 11.27 19.74 3.84
C LEU A 234 11.51 20.60 5.09
N GLY A 235 12.58 20.35 5.86
CA GLY A 235 12.90 21.02 7.11
C GLY A 235 12.02 20.58 8.30
N ASP A 236 11.38 19.41 8.20
CA ASP A 236 10.53 18.86 9.26
C ASP A 236 11.37 17.99 10.22
N ASP A 237 11.40 18.33 11.51
CA ASP A 237 12.12 17.56 12.54
C ASP A 237 11.64 16.09 12.58
N LYS A 238 10.34 15.87 12.39
CA LYS A 238 9.70 14.56 12.41
C LYS A 238 8.63 14.46 11.33
N LEU A 239 8.46 13.25 10.79
CA LEU A 239 7.51 12.92 9.75
C LEU A 239 6.06 12.97 10.26
N THR A 240 5.21 13.71 9.56
CA THR A 240 3.75 13.56 9.61
C THR A 240 3.31 12.94 8.29
N PHE A 241 2.63 11.81 8.36
CA PHE A 241 2.32 10.99 7.18
C PHE A 241 0.89 10.48 7.20
N ALA A 242 0.26 10.42 6.03
CA ALA A 242 -1.01 9.73 5.85
C ALA A 242 -0.89 8.79 4.64
N GLY A 243 -1.01 7.49 4.91
CA GLY A 243 -0.90 6.43 3.91
C GLY A 243 -2.19 5.62 3.82
N VAL A 244 -2.60 5.33 2.57
CA VAL A 244 -3.75 4.49 2.27
C VAL A 244 -3.26 3.17 1.68
N SER A 245 -3.88 2.03 2.04
CA SER A 245 -3.58 0.74 1.42
C SER A 245 -2.10 0.35 1.59
N TYR A 246 -1.37 0.08 0.50
CA TYR A 246 0.10 -0.10 0.55
C TYR A 246 0.82 1.04 1.30
N GLY A 247 0.28 2.27 1.27
CA GLY A 247 0.82 3.37 2.07
C GLY A 247 0.89 3.06 3.57
N THR A 248 0.07 2.15 4.08
CA THR A 248 0.14 1.66 5.46
C THR A 248 1.33 0.75 5.69
N ARG A 249 1.68 -0.13 4.71
CA ARG A 249 2.93 -0.91 4.70
C ARG A 249 4.13 0.03 4.74
N LEU A 250 4.16 1.00 3.83
CA LEU A 250 5.24 1.99 3.75
C LEU A 250 5.37 2.81 5.05
N GLY A 251 4.25 3.19 5.68
CA GLY A 251 4.24 3.88 6.98
C GLY A 251 4.73 3.01 8.12
N ALA A 252 4.34 1.73 8.14
CA ALA A 252 4.76 0.76 9.15
C ALA A 252 6.27 0.42 9.04
N VAL A 253 6.78 0.23 7.82
CA VAL A 253 8.21 0.02 7.57
C VAL A 253 9.02 1.27 7.92
N TYR A 254 8.52 2.47 7.62
CA TYR A 254 9.15 3.70 8.08
C TYR A 254 9.21 3.79 9.61
N ALA A 255 8.13 3.42 10.31
CA ALA A 255 8.09 3.38 11.78
C ALA A 255 9.09 2.36 12.35
N GLU A 256 9.28 1.20 11.70
CA GLU A 256 10.28 0.21 12.07
C GLU A 256 11.72 0.77 11.94
N MET A 257 12.00 1.43 10.81
CA MET A 257 13.35 1.92 10.50
C MET A 257 13.71 3.21 11.23
N PHE A 258 12.74 4.11 11.41
CA PHE A 258 12.94 5.47 11.92
C PHE A 258 11.91 5.86 13.02
N PRO A 259 11.73 5.08 14.07
CA PRO A 259 10.68 5.34 15.07
C PRO A 259 10.83 6.71 15.76
N GLN A 260 12.08 7.20 15.92
CA GLN A 260 12.37 8.49 16.54
C GLN A 260 12.03 9.68 15.64
N ASN A 261 11.93 9.46 14.32
CA ASN A 261 11.61 10.48 13.33
C ASN A 261 10.10 10.58 13.05
N VAL A 262 9.28 9.78 13.74
CA VAL A 262 7.82 9.83 13.61
C VAL A 262 7.23 10.91 14.51
N ARG A 263 6.42 11.84 13.94
CA ARG A 263 5.53 12.71 14.67
C ARG A 263 4.11 12.16 14.73
N ALA A 264 3.54 11.84 13.58
CA ALA A 264 2.19 11.31 13.46
C ALA A 264 2.05 10.44 12.18
N LEU A 265 1.42 9.28 12.31
CA LEU A 265 1.06 8.41 11.18
C LEU A 265 -0.44 8.14 11.19
N VAL A 266 -1.11 8.42 10.08
CA VAL A 266 -2.47 7.99 9.78
C VAL A 266 -2.37 6.87 8.75
N LEU A 267 -2.82 5.67 9.11
CA LEU A 267 -2.69 4.44 8.32
C LEU A 267 -4.08 3.88 8.04
N ASP A 268 -4.60 4.12 6.83
CA ASP A 268 -5.98 3.82 6.47
C ASP A 268 -6.09 2.70 5.44
N GLY A 269 -6.95 1.71 5.69
CA GLY A 269 -7.06 0.52 4.85
C GLY A 269 -5.79 -0.34 4.95
N ALA A 270 -5.55 -0.90 6.11
CA ALA A 270 -4.24 -1.42 6.52
C ALA A 270 -3.90 -2.78 5.91
N VAL A 271 -2.68 -2.89 5.38
CA VAL A 271 -2.07 -4.17 5.00
C VAL A 271 -1.62 -4.91 6.27
N ASP A 272 -1.99 -6.17 6.41
CA ASP A 272 -1.62 -7.01 7.56
C ASP A 272 -0.11 -7.29 7.57
N PRO A 273 0.64 -6.82 8.59
CA PRO A 273 2.09 -6.96 8.63
C PRO A 273 2.57 -8.35 9.05
N LEU A 274 1.68 -9.18 9.62
CA LEU A 274 2.02 -10.49 10.16
C LEU A 274 1.82 -11.63 9.16
N LYS A 275 1.08 -11.39 8.08
CA LYS A 275 0.81 -12.39 7.04
C LYS A 275 1.89 -12.40 5.97
N SER A 276 2.20 -13.60 5.47
CA SER A 276 2.97 -13.79 4.25
C SER A 276 2.25 -13.22 3.02
N SER A 277 2.97 -13.00 1.93
CA SER A 277 2.40 -12.51 0.67
C SER A 277 1.26 -13.40 0.15
N GLY A 278 1.40 -14.73 0.23
CA GLY A 278 0.35 -15.68 -0.15
C GLY A 278 -0.91 -15.53 0.71
N GLU A 279 -0.75 -15.46 2.04
CA GLU A 279 -1.87 -15.26 2.97
C GLU A 279 -2.58 -13.90 2.75
N ARG A 280 -1.82 -12.84 2.44
CA ARG A 280 -2.40 -11.53 2.07
C ARG A 280 -3.22 -11.58 0.79
N ARG A 281 -2.76 -12.32 -0.23
CA ARG A 281 -3.51 -12.52 -1.50
C ARG A 281 -4.81 -13.27 -1.27
N ILE A 282 -4.81 -14.32 -0.43
CA ILE A 282 -6.02 -15.04 -0.04
C ILE A 282 -6.98 -14.11 0.73
N GLN A 283 -6.48 -13.36 1.72
CA GLN A 283 -7.28 -12.42 2.49
C GLN A 283 -7.94 -11.33 1.61
N LEU A 284 -7.20 -10.78 0.63
CA LEU A 284 -7.74 -9.86 -0.36
C LEU A 284 -8.86 -10.52 -1.17
N SER A 285 -8.66 -11.75 -1.64
CA SER A 285 -9.66 -12.51 -2.41
C SER A 285 -10.93 -12.77 -1.61
N GLU A 286 -10.81 -13.17 -0.32
CA GLU A 286 -11.93 -13.30 0.61
C GLU A 286 -12.68 -11.97 0.79
N GLY A 287 -11.95 -10.86 0.90
CA GLY A 287 -12.51 -9.50 1.00
C GLY A 287 -13.29 -9.09 -0.24
N LEU A 288 -12.76 -9.38 -1.42
CA LEU A 288 -13.43 -9.16 -2.71
C LEU A 288 -14.72 -9.98 -2.82
N GLN A 289 -14.69 -11.26 -2.47
CA GLN A 289 -15.89 -12.11 -2.47
C GLN A 289 -16.94 -11.60 -1.48
N ALA A 290 -16.53 -11.19 -0.29
CA ALA A 290 -17.43 -10.62 0.71
C ALA A 290 -18.05 -9.30 0.23
N SER A 291 -17.28 -8.44 -0.43
CA SER A 291 -17.78 -7.20 -1.03
C SER A 291 -18.72 -7.48 -2.20
N PHE A 292 -18.39 -8.45 -3.05
CA PHE A 292 -19.29 -8.90 -4.13
C PHE A 292 -20.62 -9.41 -3.58
N GLN A 293 -20.61 -10.13 -2.47
CA GLN A 293 -21.85 -10.59 -1.83
C GLN A 293 -22.69 -9.41 -1.31
N ARG A 294 -22.07 -8.39 -0.69
CA ARG A 294 -22.77 -7.17 -0.26
C ARG A 294 -23.31 -6.37 -1.45
N PHE A 295 -22.53 -6.30 -2.55
CA PHE A 295 -23.00 -5.74 -3.81
C PHE A 295 -24.23 -6.49 -4.34
N ALA A 296 -24.25 -7.82 -4.29
CA ALA A 296 -25.39 -8.62 -4.71
C ALA A 296 -26.64 -8.34 -3.85
N GLU A 297 -26.47 -8.20 -2.54
CA GLU A 297 -27.55 -7.79 -1.62
C GLU A 297 -28.11 -6.40 -1.97
N TYR A 298 -27.24 -5.45 -2.27
CA TYR A 298 -27.65 -4.15 -2.79
C TYR A 298 -28.38 -4.28 -4.13
N CYS A 299 -27.83 -5.02 -5.08
CA CYS A 299 -28.36 -5.20 -6.44
C CYS A 299 -29.82 -5.65 -6.43
N VAL A 300 -30.16 -6.66 -5.61
CA VAL A 300 -31.55 -7.19 -5.56
C VAL A 300 -32.59 -6.19 -4.99
N THR A 301 -32.14 -5.13 -4.33
CA THR A 301 -33.02 -4.04 -3.89
C THR A 301 -33.37 -3.07 -5.01
N GLN A 302 -32.65 -3.11 -6.12
CA GLN A 302 -32.84 -2.20 -7.25
C GLN A 302 -33.96 -2.73 -8.17
N ALA A 303 -34.51 -1.84 -9.00
CA ALA A 303 -35.61 -2.18 -9.90
C ALA A 303 -35.25 -3.30 -10.91
N VAL A 304 -33.98 -3.37 -11.31
CA VAL A 304 -33.41 -4.40 -12.18
C VAL A 304 -32.05 -4.79 -11.63
N CYS A 305 -31.86 -6.06 -11.34
CA CYS A 305 -30.56 -6.62 -10.96
C CYS A 305 -30.10 -7.63 -12.03
N PRO A 306 -28.96 -7.42 -12.68
CA PRO A 306 -28.43 -8.34 -13.70
C PRO A 306 -28.05 -9.71 -13.12
N LEU A 307 -27.87 -9.84 -11.81
CA LEU A 307 -27.58 -11.09 -11.10
C LEU A 307 -28.85 -11.81 -10.60
N GLY A 308 -30.04 -11.37 -11.04
CA GLY A 308 -31.31 -11.99 -10.64
C GLY A 308 -31.89 -11.41 -9.35
N THR A 309 -32.71 -12.22 -8.64
CA THR A 309 -33.47 -11.76 -7.48
C THR A 309 -33.06 -12.43 -6.16
N ASP A 310 -32.12 -13.37 -6.22
CA ASP A 310 -31.61 -14.11 -5.05
C ASP A 310 -30.10 -13.82 -4.90
N PRO A 311 -29.68 -13.03 -3.90
CA PRO A 311 -28.28 -12.69 -3.70
C PRO A 311 -27.40 -13.92 -3.43
N ALA A 312 -27.96 -15.01 -2.90
CA ALA A 312 -27.22 -16.25 -2.70
C ALA A 312 -26.83 -16.97 -4.01
N GLN A 313 -27.45 -16.60 -5.13
CA GLN A 313 -27.11 -17.12 -6.45
C GLN A 313 -26.19 -16.17 -7.26
N ALA A 314 -25.83 -15.02 -6.71
CA ALA A 314 -25.12 -13.97 -7.44
C ALA A 314 -23.78 -14.45 -8.05
N THR A 315 -23.00 -15.24 -7.32
CA THR A 315 -21.76 -15.84 -7.83
C THR A 315 -22.02 -16.73 -9.04
N VAL A 316 -23.04 -17.56 -8.97
CA VAL A 316 -23.42 -18.44 -10.11
C VAL A 316 -23.91 -17.63 -11.31
N GLU A 317 -24.67 -16.57 -11.08
CA GLU A 317 -25.15 -15.70 -12.16
C GLU A 317 -24.02 -14.88 -12.77
N ALA A 318 -23.07 -14.38 -11.97
CA ALA A 318 -21.86 -13.71 -12.48
C ALA A 318 -21.00 -14.67 -13.32
N GLN A 319 -20.78 -15.89 -12.84
CA GLN A 319 -20.04 -16.91 -13.55
C GLN A 319 -20.69 -17.26 -14.91
N LYS A 320 -22.01 -17.28 -15.03
CA LYS A 320 -22.68 -17.50 -16.32
C LYS A 320 -22.38 -16.41 -17.35
N LEU A 321 -22.09 -15.19 -16.88
CA LEU A 321 -21.74 -14.05 -17.75
C LEU A 321 -20.25 -14.04 -18.09
N LEU A 322 -19.40 -14.39 -17.12
CA LEU A 322 -17.94 -14.29 -17.26
C LEU A 322 -17.34 -15.54 -17.94
N GLN A 323 -17.76 -16.75 -17.58
CA GLN A 323 -17.17 -17.99 -18.06
C GLN A 323 -17.09 -18.11 -19.60
N PRO A 324 -18.08 -17.67 -20.38
CA PRO A 324 -17.97 -17.72 -21.84
C PRO A 324 -16.78 -16.90 -22.39
N LEU A 325 -16.33 -15.87 -21.64
CA LEU A 325 -15.25 -14.98 -22.05
C LEU A 325 -13.85 -15.62 -21.91
N VAL A 326 -13.74 -16.78 -21.26
CA VAL A 326 -12.48 -17.54 -21.19
C VAL A 326 -12.06 -18.01 -22.60
N ASP A 327 -13.02 -18.55 -23.37
CA ASP A 327 -12.77 -19.12 -24.69
C ASP A 327 -13.16 -18.16 -25.84
N ASP A 328 -14.09 -17.23 -25.62
CA ASP A 328 -14.68 -16.34 -26.64
C ASP A 328 -14.79 -14.88 -26.11
N PRO A 329 -13.67 -14.14 -26.07
CA PRO A 329 -13.68 -12.75 -25.65
C PRO A 329 -14.60 -11.89 -26.51
N LEU A 330 -15.21 -10.87 -25.90
CA LEU A 330 -16.03 -9.88 -26.62
C LEU A 330 -15.16 -8.71 -27.07
N THR A 331 -15.42 -8.21 -28.27
CA THR A 331 -14.74 -7.01 -28.78
C THR A 331 -15.49 -5.75 -28.33
N ALA A 332 -14.81 -4.85 -27.63
CA ALA A 332 -15.32 -3.54 -27.23
C ALA A 332 -15.45 -2.56 -28.41
N ALA A 333 -16.12 -1.44 -28.21
CA ALA A 333 -16.35 -0.43 -29.26
C ALA A 333 -15.05 0.20 -29.81
N ASP A 334 -13.99 0.24 -29.02
CA ASP A 334 -12.66 0.73 -29.41
C ASP A 334 -11.78 -0.35 -30.09
N GLY A 335 -12.27 -1.58 -30.20
CA GLY A 335 -11.62 -2.67 -30.90
C GLY A 335 -10.78 -3.60 -30.00
N ARG A 336 -10.69 -3.32 -28.70
CA ARG A 336 -10.01 -4.21 -27.73
C ARG A 336 -10.85 -5.44 -27.44
N ASP A 337 -10.18 -6.56 -27.20
CA ASP A 337 -10.83 -7.79 -26.75
C ASP A 337 -10.93 -7.79 -25.21
N VAL A 338 -12.10 -8.18 -24.71
CA VAL A 338 -12.41 -8.24 -23.28
C VAL A 338 -12.68 -9.69 -22.91
N GLY A 339 -11.69 -10.33 -22.34
CA GLY A 339 -11.75 -11.70 -21.83
C GLY A 339 -12.29 -11.75 -20.39
N PHE A 340 -12.24 -12.95 -19.80
CA PHE A 340 -12.70 -13.24 -18.44
C PHE A 340 -12.04 -12.32 -17.41
N LEU A 341 -10.70 -12.24 -17.45
CA LEU A 341 -9.92 -11.46 -16.50
C LEU A 341 -10.26 -9.97 -16.59
N ALA A 342 -10.26 -9.40 -17.80
CA ALA A 342 -10.52 -7.98 -18.00
C ALA A 342 -11.94 -7.57 -17.54
N ALA A 343 -12.96 -8.41 -17.80
CA ALA A 343 -14.31 -8.17 -17.31
C ALA A 343 -14.41 -8.32 -15.78
N GLY A 344 -13.71 -9.30 -15.20
CA GLY A 344 -13.61 -9.51 -13.75
C GLY A 344 -12.94 -8.34 -13.03
N GLU A 345 -11.84 -7.83 -13.56
CA GLU A 345 -11.13 -6.65 -13.03
C GLU A 345 -11.99 -5.38 -13.08
N GLY A 346 -12.86 -5.24 -14.08
CA GLY A 346 -13.86 -4.16 -14.12
C GLY A 346 -14.85 -4.26 -12.96
N ILE A 347 -15.28 -5.46 -12.57
CA ILE A 347 -16.11 -5.66 -11.38
C ILE A 347 -15.31 -5.33 -10.12
N VAL A 348 -14.09 -5.85 -9.99
CA VAL A 348 -13.18 -5.58 -8.85
C VAL A 348 -12.99 -4.07 -8.65
N ALA A 349 -12.69 -3.34 -9.71
CA ALA A 349 -12.55 -1.87 -9.66
C ALA A 349 -13.78 -1.18 -9.05
N GLY A 350 -14.97 -1.63 -9.43
CA GLY A 350 -16.22 -1.11 -8.87
C GLY A 350 -16.51 -1.51 -7.42
N LEU A 351 -15.90 -2.59 -6.91
CA LEU A 351 -16.10 -3.05 -5.53
C LEU A 351 -15.34 -2.21 -4.49
N TYR A 352 -14.37 -1.36 -4.91
CA TYR A 352 -13.59 -0.52 -4.01
C TYR A 352 -14.43 0.47 -3.18
N ALA A 353 -15.61 0.87 -3.69
CA ALA A 353 -16.52 1.75 -2.96
C ALA A 353 -17.98 1.47 -3.34
N GLU A 354 -18.87 1.50 -2.35
CA GLU A 354 -20.31 1.32 -2.55
C GLU A 354 -20.90 2.31 -3.57
N ALA A 355 -20.36 3.52 -3.64
CA ALA A 355 -20.75 4.54 -4.60
C ALA A 355 -20.57 4.11 -6.08
N SER A 356 -19.69 3.13 -6.35
CA SER A 356 -19.43 2.59 -7.69
C SER A 356 -20.31 1.38 -8.06
N TRP A 357 -21.07 0.82 -7.14
CA TRP A 357 -21.93 -0.34 -7.38
C TRP A 357 -22.98 -0.16 -8.51
N PRO A 358 -23.58 1.04 -8.70
CA PRO A 358 -24.44 1.27 -9.86
C PRO A 358 -23.71 1.10 -11.21
N ALA A 359 -22.41 1.41 -11.27
CA ALA A 359 -21.61 1.22 -12.49
C ALA A 359 -21.34 -0.28 -12.75
N ILE A 360 -21.10 -1.09 -11.71
CA ILE A 360 -21.03 -2.56 -11.85
C ILE A 360 -22.34 -3.11 -12.41
N MET A 361 -23.50 -2.67 -11.88
CA MET A 361 -24.80 -3.09 -12.38
C MET A 361 -25.00 -2.75 -13.86
N ALA A 362 -24.62 -1.55 -14.26
CA ALA A 362 -24.67 -1.13 -15.66
C ALA A 362 -23.77 -2.01 -16.53
N GLY A 363 -22.54 -2.24 -16.09
CA GLY A 363 -21.56 -3.09 -16.80
C GLY A 363 -22.05 -4.53 -16.97
N LEU A 364 -22.55 -5.15 -15.91
CA LEU A 364 -23.12 -6.52 -15.99
C LEU A 364 -24.36 -6.58 -16.89
N SER A 365 -25.21 -5.55 -16.86
CA SER A 365 -26.38 -5.48 -17.75
C SER A 365 -25.98 -5.32 -19.23
N GLU A 366 -24.94 -4.58 -19.51
CA GLU A 366 -24.38 -4.44 -20.85
C GLU A 366 -23.71 -5.74 -21.31
N LEU A 367 -22.98 -6.39 -20.41
CA LEU A 367 -22.36 -7.69 -20.70
C LEU A 367 -23.40 -8.76 -21.08
N GLN A 368 -24.57 -8.79 -20.40
CA GLN A 368 -25.71 -9.64 -20.80
C GLN A 368 -26.21 -9.35 -22.22
N ALA A 369 -26.02 -8.14 -22.71
CA ALA A 369 -26.38 -7.74 -24.07
C ALA A 369 -25.20 -7.88 -25.07
N GLY A 370 -24.10 -8.53 -24.69
CA GLY A 370 -22.91 -8.74 -25.51
C GLY A 370 -22.06 -7.49 -25.72
N ARG A 371 -22.11 -6.53 -24.80
CA ARG A 371 -21.29 -5.31 -24.83
C ARG A 371 -20.43 -5.24 -23.55
N PRO A 372 -19.10 -5.29 -23.65
CA PRO A 372 -18.20 -5.29 -22.51
C PRO A 372 -17.74 -3.88 -22.08
N ASP A 373 -18.12 -2.82 -22.83
CA ASP A 373 -17.52 -1.49 -22.77
C ASP A 373 -17.57 -0.86 -21.36
N ALA A 374 -18.68 -1.02 -20.64
CA ALA A 374 -18.81 -0.39 -19.31
C ALA A 374 -17.93 -1.06 -18.24
N LEU A 375 -17.73 -2.39 -18.29
CA LEU A 375 -16.77 -3.06 -17.43
C LEU A 375 -15.32 -2.72 -17.82
N LEU A 376 -15.04 -2.64 -19.12
CA LEU A 376 -13.74 -2.20 -19.61
C LEU A 376 -13.41 -0.77 -19.17
N ALA A 377 -14.38 0.15 -19.16
CA ALA A 377 -14.18 1.51 -18.68
C ALA A 377 -13.86 1.57 -17.17
N LEU A 378 -14.48 0.69 -16.34
CA LEU A 378 -14.12 0.56 -14.93
C LEU A 378 -12.68 0.05 -14.76
N ARG A 379 -12.29 -0.95 -15.56
CA ARG A 379 -10.92 -1.47 -15.60
C ARG A 379 -9.93 -0.39 -16.04
N ASP A 380 -10.23 0.34 -17.11
CA ASP A 380 -9.37 1.42 -17.62
C ASP A 380 -9.09 2.47 -16.55
N GLY A 381 -10.13 2.92 -15.84
CA GLY A 381 -9.96 3.84 -14.70
C GLY A 381 -9.08 3.27 -13.59
N TYR A 382 -9.21 1.98 -13.30
CA TYR A 382 -8.43 1.30 -12.28
C TYR A 382 -6.95 1.13 -12.69
N TYR A 383 -6.68 0.87 -13.96
CA TYR A 383 -5.33 0.74 -14.53
C TYR A 383 -4.70 2.09 -14.92
N GLY A 384 -5.40 3.19 -14.74
CA GLY A 384 -4.91 4.53 -15.07
C GLY A 384 -4.77 4.78 -16.56
N ARG A 385 -5.65 4.16 -17.39
CA ARG A 385 -5.72 4.41 -18.83
C ARG A 385 -6.52 5.68 -19.12
N SER A 386 -5.91 6.60 -19.85
CA SER A 386 -6.54 7.84 -20.29
C SER A 386 -7.52 7.61 -21.47
N GLU A 387 -8.34 8.62 -21.78
CA GLU A 387 -9.19 8.61 -22.97
C GLU A 387 -8.39 8.57 -24.29
N SER A 388 -7.12 9.03 -24.28
CA SER A 388 -6.20 8.95 -25.42
C SER A 388 -5.54 7.57 -25.59
N GLY A 389 -5.71 6.66 -24.63
CA GLY A 389 -5.15 5.32 -24.64
C GLY A 389 -3.80 5.21 -23.94
N GLU A 390 -3.30 6.29 -23.34
CA GLU A 390 -2.04 6.29 -22.59
C GLU A 390 -2.27 5.75 -21.17
N TYR A 391 -1.37 4.92 -20.69
CA TYR A 391 -1.42 4.38 -19.34
C TYR A 391 -0.45 5.10 -18.40
N THR A 392 -0.82 5.24 -17.13
CA THR A 392 0.17 5.52 -16.09
C THR A 392 1.03 4.27 -15.86
N ASN A 393 2.23 4.42 -15.30
CA ASN A 393 3.09 3.28 -15.00
C ASN A 393 2.74 2.57 -13.67
N SER A 394 1.60 2.87 -13.06
CA SER A 394 1.25 2.42 -11.70
C SER A 394 1.29 0.90 -11.54
N TYR A 395 0.82 0.13 -12.54
CA TYR A 395 0.79 -1.33 -12.46
C TYR A 395 2.13 -1.99 -12.73
N GLU A 396 2.95 -1.40 -13.57
CA GLU A 396 4.32 -1.85 -13.79
C GLU A 396 5.18 -1.60 -12.56
N ALA A 397 5.05 -0.43 -11.96
CA ALA A 397 5.67 -0.11 -10.68
C ALA A 397 5.14 -0.99 -9.54
N LEU A 398 3.83 -1.30 -9.52
CA LEU A 398 3.24 -2.25 -8.58
C LEU A 398 3.92 -3.62 -8.68
N PHE A 399 4.05 -4.12 -9.90
CA PHE A 399 4.70 -5.41 -10.16
C PHE A 399 6.16 -5.39 -9.68
N ALA A 400 6.93 -4.38 -10.10
CA ALA A 400 8.35 -4.23 -9.76
C ALA A 400 8.58 -4.13 -8.24
N ILE A 401 7.81 -3.31 -7.53
CA ILE A 401 7.91 -3.12 -6.08
C ILE A 401 7.53 -4.42 -5.35
N ASN A 402 6.45 -5.10 -5.75
CA ASN A 402 6.06 -6.36 -5.14
C ASN A 402 7.10 -7.45 -5.36
N CYS A 403 7.81 -7.48 -6.51
CA CYS A 403 8.90 -8.41 -6.73
C CYS A 403 10.10 -8.19 -5.78
N LEU A 404 10.24 -7.02 -5.17
CA LEU A 404 11.25 -6.72 -4.15
C LEU A 404 10.72 -6.82 -2.71
N ASP A 405 9.42 -6.77 -2.54
CA ASP A 405 8.80 -6.84 -1.21
C ASP A 405 8.37 -8.28 -0.85
N GLU A 406 7.92 -9.05 -1.82
CA GLU A 406 7.28 -10.34 -1.59
C GLU A 406 8.21 -11.52 -1.86
N GLY A 407 8.12 -12.56 -1.01
CA GLY A 407 8.87 -13.80 -1.20
C GLY A 407 8.52 -14.51 -2.50
N ARG A 408 9.46 -15.28 -3.05
CA ARG A 408 9.26 -16.12 -4.23
C ARG A 408 8.49 -17.38 -3.89
N PHE A 409 7.71 -17.85 -4.84
CA PHE A 409 6.94 -19.08 -4.73
C PHE A 409 7.54 -20.17 -5.63
N THR A 410 7.61 -21.39 -5.11
CA THR A 410 7.85 -22.58 -5.94
C THR A 410 6.63 -22.89 -6.79
N ALA A 411 6.80 -23.71 -7.83
CA ALA A 411 5.69 -24.13 -8.70
C ALA A 411 4.56 -24.86 -7.92
N GLU A 412 4.91 -25.61 -6.86
CA GLU A 412 3.92 -26.28 -6.00
C GLU A 412 3.15 -25.28 -5.14
N GLU A 413 3.85 -24.30 -4.56
CA GLU A 413 3.22 -23.21 -3.79
C GLU A 413 2.34 -22.32 -4.66
N MET A 414 2.76 -22.01 -5.90
CA MET A 414 1.94 -21.25 -6.84
C MET A 414 0.67 -22.01 -7.24
N ALA A 415 0.77 -23.31 -7.51
CA ALA A 415 -0.40 -24.13 -7.83
C ALA A 415 -1.38 -24.17 -6.64
N GLN A 416 -0.88 -24.38 -5.42
CA GLN A 416 -1.72 -24.38 -4.22
C GLN A 416 -2.36 -23.01 -3.98
N LEU A 417 -1.57 -21.93 -4.10
CA LEU A 417 -2.08 -20.56 -3.95
C LEU A 417 -3.19 -20.28 -4.97
N GLY A 418 -3.04 -20.71 -6.23
CA GLY A 418 -4.07 -20.55 -7.24
C GLY A 418 -5.37 -21.29 -6.90
N GLU A 419 -5.29 -22.53 -6.36
CA GLU A 419 -6.47 -23.25 -5.87
C GLU A 419 -7.13 -22.51 -4.70
N ASP A 420 -6.33 -22.04 -3.72
CA ASP A 420 -6.82 -21.30 -2.56
C ASP A 420 -7.48 -19.96 -2.97
N LEU A 421 -6.93 -19.26 -3.97
CA LEU A 421 -7.51 -18.03 -4.52
C LEU A 421 -8.86 -18.28 -5.21
N ASN A 422 -8.96 -19.33 -6.05
CA ASN A 422 -10.21 -19.69 -6.70
C ASN A 422 -11.31 -20.06 -5.68
N ASP A 423 -10.93 -20.77 -4.63
CA ASP A 423 -11.86 -21.09 -3.52
C ASP A 423 -12.28 -19.84 -2.74
N ALA A 424 -11.37 -18.87 -2.53
CA ALA A 424 -11.61 -17.64 -1.79
C ALA A 424 -12.47 -16.62 -2.56
N VAL A 425 -12.37 -16.56 -3.90
CA VAL A 425 -13.09 -15.59 -4.74
C VAL A 425 -13.79 -16.26 -5.93
N PRO A 426 -14.75 -17.16 -5.68
CA PRO A 426 -15.34 -18.01 -6.72
C PRO A 426 -16.06 -17.26 -7.85
N PHE A 427 -16.40 -15.98 -7.72
CA PHE A 427 -16.93 -15.24 -8.87
C PHE A 427 -15.86 -14.90 -9.93
N LEU A 428 -14.57 -14.96 -9.56
CA LEU A 428 -13.40 -14.77 -10.43
C LEU A 428 -12.67 -16.09 -10.77
N ASP A 429 -13.23 -17.25 -10.43
CA ASP A 429 -12.63 -18.52 -10.81
C ASP A 429 -12.81 -18.76 -12.33
N PRO A 430 -11.73 -18.78 -13.13
CA PRO A 430 -11.84 -19.01 -14.58
C PRO A 430 -12.15 -20.48 -14.93
N GLY A 431 -12.15 -21.39 -13.94
CA GLY A 431 -12.36 -22.82 -14.17
C GLY A 431 -11.19 -23.50 -14.91
N THR A 432 -10.06 -22.85 -15.03
CA THR A 432 -8.81 -23.38 -15.61
C THR A 432 -7.89 -23.90 -14.51
N ALA A 433 -6.89 -24.71 -14.88
CA ALA A 433 -5.87 -25.11 -13.91
C ALA A 433 -5.05 -23.88 -13.48
N PRO A 434 -4.73 -23.74 -12.19
CA PRO A 434 -3.90 -22.62 -11.71
C PRO A 434 -2.53 -22.57 -12.39
N ALA A 435 -2.02 -21.34 -12.60
CA ALA A 435 -0.66 -21.13 -13.05
C ALA A 435 0.34 -21.65 -11.99
N THR A 436 1.47 -22.18 -12.47
CA THR A 436 2.54 -22.73 -11.61
C THR A 436 3.79 -21.85 -11.61
N GLN A 437 3.76 -20.78 -12.40
CA GLN A 437 4.89 -19.87 -12.58
C GLN A 437 4.71 -18.64 -11.70
N ASP A 438 5.72 -18.34 -10.85
CA ASP A 438 5.83 -17.05 -10.19
C ASP A 438 6.31 -15.99 -11.19
N GLY A 439 5.55 -14.91 -11.35
CA GLY A 439 5.91 -13.78 -12.22
C GLY A 439 7.22 -13.09 -11.82
N CYS A 440 7.57 -13.12 -10.54
CA CYS A 440 8.80 -12.54 -10.00
C CYS A 440 10.01 -13.48 -9.95
N GLU A 441 9.89 -14.75 -10.40
CA GLU A 441 10.98 -15.75 -10.28
C GLU A 441 12.32 -15.27 -10.86
N TYR A 442 12.27 -14.49 -11.94
CA TYR A 442 13.46 -14.02 -12.65
C TYR A 442 13.82 -12.56 -12.35
N TRP A 443 13.17 -11.95 -11.35
CA TRP A 443 13.50 -10.57 -10.96
C TRP A 443 14.96 -10.48 -10.50
N PRO A 444 15.73 -9.43 -10.90
CA PRO A 444 17.19 -9.40 -10.77
C PRO A 444 17.70 -9.28 -9.34
N ALA A 445 16.83 -9.07 -8.36
CA ALA A 445 17.20 -8.96 -6.95
C ALA A 445 16.30 -9.81 -6.05
N GLU A 446 16.86 -10.20 -4.91
CA GLU A 446 16.11 -10.91 -3.87
C GLU A 446 15.14 -9.98 -3.13
N PRO A 447 14.03 -10.51 -2.59
CA PRO A 447 13.11 -9.74 -1.77
C PRO A 447 13.77 -9.13 -0.53
N THR A 448 13.47 -7.86 -0.25
CA THR A 448 14.12 -7.08 0.83
C THR A 448 13.20 -6.78 2.01
N LEU A 449 11.87 -6.88 1.87
CA LEU A 449 10.94 -6.52 2.94
C LEU A 449 11.02 -7.51 4.11
N GLY A 450 10.81 -8.80 3.83
CA GLY A 450 10.63 -9.86 4.82
C GLY A 450 9.23 -9.84 5.46
N ASP A 451 8.77 -11.01 5.86
CA ASP A 451 7.52 -11.20 6.61
C ASP A 451 7.82 -11.97 7.91
N PRO A 452 7.28 -11.58 9.08
CA PRO A 452 6.54 -10.35 9.35
C PRO A 452 7.44 -9.10 9.36
N TYR A 453 6.84 -7.91 9.23
CA TYR A 453 7.54 -6.63 9.33
C TYR A 453 6.88 -5.73 10.39
N ALA A 454 7.57 -4.64 10.75
CA ALA A 454 7.13 -3.63 11.72
C ALA A 454 6.79 -4.19 13.11
N THR A 455 7.49 -5.25 13.52
CA THR A 455 7.31 -5.88 14.85
C THR A 455 8.32 -5.36 15.86
N ASP A 456 7.93 -5.34 17.15
CA ASP A 456 8.81 -5.01 18.28
C ASP A 456 9.52 -3.65 18.17
N ILE A 457 8.80 -2.60 17.75
CA ILE A 457 9.34 -1.25 17.56
C ILE A 457 9.42 -0.52 18.89
N ASP A 458 10.65 -0.20 19.35
CA ASP A 458 10.86 0.59 20.55
C ASP A 458 10.80 2.11 20.27
N GLY A 459 10.05 2.84 21.10
CA GLY A 459 10.03 4.30 21.09
C GLY A 459 9.15 4.95 20.01
N LEU A 460 8.33 4.16 19.32
CA LEU A 460 7.32 4.68 18.40
C LEU A 460 6.23 5.45 19.20
N PRO A 461 5.88 6.69 18.84
CA PRO A 461 4.71 7.34 19.42
C PRO A 461 3.43 6.60 19.02
N GLU A 462 2.36 6.76 19.81
CA GLU A 462 1.06 6.16 19.47
C GLU A 462 0.54 6.74 18.15
N VAL A 463 0.17 5.88 17.20
CA VAL A 463 -0.26 6.24 15.84
C VAL A 463 -1.73 5.87 15.60
N LEU A 464 -2.34 6.40 14.55
CA LEU A 464 -3.74 6.17 14.20
C LEU A 464 -3.86 5.20 13.03
N VAL A 465 -4.51 4.07 13.26
CA VAL A 465 -4.95 3.13 12.22
C VAL A 465 -6.44 3.32 11.99
N ILE A 466 -6.85 3.42 10.73
CA ILE A 466 -8.26 3.53 10.32
C ILE A 466 -8.61 2.31 9.48
N SER A 467 -9.74 1.67 9.76
CA SER A 467 -10.12 0.45 9.03
C SER A 467 -11.63 0.34 8.86
N ALA A 468 -12.07 0.19 7.62
CA ALA A 468 -13.48 -0.02 7.30
C ALA A 468 -13.89 -1.48 7.47
N THR A 469 -15.08 -1.70 8.05
CA THR A 469 -15.59 -3.06 8.33
C THR A 469 -15.92 -3.86 7.07
N GLY A 470 -16.16 -3.17 5.96
CA GLY A 470 -16.45 -3.75 4.65
C GLY A 470 -15.40 -3.44 3.60
N ASP A 471 -14.14 -3.19 3.99
CA ASP A 471 -13.04 -2.98 3.04
C ASP A 471 -12.84 -4.24 2.17
N PRO A 472 -12.92 -4.13 0.84
CA PRO A 472 -12.80 -5.27 -0.06
C PRO A 472 -11.35 -5.73 -0.31
N VAL A 473 -10.36 -4.86 -0.08
CA VAL A 473 -8.98 -5.07 -0.51
C VAL A 473 -8.05 -5.30 0.67
N THR A 474 -8.26 -4.52 1.73
CA THR A 474 -7.56 -4.65 3.01
C THR A 474 -8.58 -4.90 4.12
N PRO A 475 -9.04 -6.16 4.27
CA PRO A 475 -10.09 -6.51 5.22
C PRO A 475 -9.79 -6.05 6.64
N HIS A 476 -10.84 -5.72 7.39
CA HIS A 476 -10.78 -5.11 8.72
C HIS A 476 -9.87 -5.85 9.72
N ASP A 477 -9.76 -7.17 9.59
CA ASP A 477 -8.85 -7.97 10.43
C ASP A 477 -7.37 -7.56 10.23
N GLY A 478 -6.97 -7.13 9.02
CA GLY A 478 -5.66 -6.56 8.75
C GLY A 478 -5.44 -5.23 9.48
N GLY A 479 -6.48 -4.40 9.58
CA GLY A 479 -6.45 -3.16 10.35
C GLY A 479 -6.28 -3.41 11.85
N ILE A 480 -6.96 -4.41 12.39
CA ILE A 480 -6.78 -4.85 13.78
C ILE A 480 -5.36 -5.36 14.00
N SER A 481 -4.87 -6.22 13.10
CA SER A 481 -3.51 -6.78 13.15
C SER A 481 -2.43 -5.69 13.14
N LEU A 482 -2.53 -4.70 12.25
CA LEU A 482 -1.58 -3.59 12.20
C LEU A 482 -1.65 -2.72 13.48
N ALA A 483 -2.87 -2.42 13.97
CA ALA A 483 -3.03 -1.63 15.18
C ALA A 483 -2.42 -2.34 16.40
N ASP A 484 -2.66 -3.63 16.55
CA ASP A 484 -2.08 -4.43 17.63
C ASP A 484 -0.56 -4.50 17.52
N THR A 485 -0.02 -4.70 16.31
CA THR A 485 1.43 -4.80 16.05
C THR A 485 2.17 -3.51 16.41
N LEU A 486 1.60 -2.35 16.06
CA LEU A 486 2.21 -1.04 16.31
C LEU A 486 1.86 -0.47 17.70
N GLY A 487 0.96 -1.08 18.46
CA GLY A 487 0.38 -0.48 19.66
C GLY A 487 -0.40 0.80 19.34
N ALA A 488 -1.06 0.84 18.19
CA ALA A 488 -1.74 2.00 17.64
C ALA A 488 -3.19 2.12 18.11
N ARG A 489 -3.77 3.33 18.01
CA ARG A 489 -5.19 3.54 18.16
C ARG A 489 -5.94 3.14 16.90
N LEU A 490 -6.91 2.23 17.02
CA LEU A 490 -7.79 1.82 15.93
C LEU A 490 -9.07 2.67 15.92
N LEU A 491 -9.35 3.33 14.79
CA LEU A 491 -10.64 3.92 14.46
C LEU A 491 -11.35 2.97 13.48
N THR A 492 -12.43 2.35 13.93
CA THR A 492 -13.25 1.49 13.07
C THR A 492 -14.27 2.33 12.30
N VAL A 493 -14.40 2.10 10.99
CA VAL A 493 -15.39 2.77 10.15
C VAL A 493 -16.40 1.75 9.63
N ASP A 494 -17.67 1.92 10.00
CA ASP A 494 -18.75 1.06 9.50
C ASP A 494 -19.12 1.49 8.08
N GLY A 495 -18.75 0.68 7.07
CA GLY A 495 -19.01 0.99 5.67
C GLY A 495 -18.29 0.07 4.70
N ASN A 496 -18.66 0.17 3.41
CA ASN A 496 -18.14 -0.64 2.31
C ASN A 496 -17.25 0.21 1.40
N GLN A 497 -16.02 0.47 1.82
CA GLN A 497 -15.08 1.29 1.06
C GLN A 497 -13.65 0.95 1.42
N HIS A 498 -12.76 0.97 0.42
CA HIS A 498 -11.32 0.92 0.59
C HIS A 498 -10.76 2.34 0.74
N GLY A 499 -10.14 2.62 1.89
CA GLY A 499 -9.63 3.97 2.23
C GLY A 499 -10.74 4.98 2.56
N THR A 500 -10.74 5.51 3.75
CA THR A 500 -11.81 6.36 4.28
C THR A 500 -11.40 7.83 4.50
N VAL A 501 -10.11 8.14 4.57
CA VAL A 501 -9.58 9.52 4.69
C VAL A 501 -9.95 10.42 3.50
N ILE A 502 -10.34 9.84 2.38
CA ILE A 502 -10.77 10.54 1.17
C ILE A 502 -12.29 10.52 0.98
N SER A 503 -13.07 10.03 1.96
CA SER A 503 -14.52 9.85 1.83
C SER A 503 -15.35 11.10 2.14
N ARG A 504 -14.74 12.20 2.61
CA ARG A 504 -15.44 13.40 3.13
C ARG A 504 -16.39 13.06 4.28
N ASN A 505 -16.00 12.13 5.12
CA ASN A 505 -16.76 11.77 6.32
C ASN A 505 -16.34 12.65 7.50
N ALA A 506 -17.25 13.48 7.98
CA ALA A 506 -16.93 14.45 9.03
C ALA A 506 -16.42 13.82 10.35
N CYS A 507 -16.80 12.56 10.65
CA CYS A 507 -16.29 11.84 11.82
C CYS A 507 -14.83 11.41 11.61
N VAL A 508 -14.51 10.85 10.44
CA VAL A 508 -13.13 10.46 10.07
C VAL A 508 -12.25 11.70 9.94
N ASP A 509 -12.73 12.71 9.19
CA ASP A 509 -12.00 13.96 8.96
C ASP A 509 -11.68 14.67 10.28
N GLY A 510 -12.63 14.68 11.26
CA GLY A 510 -12.41 15.25 12.59
C GLY A 510 -11.33 14.49 13.37
N ALA A 511 -11.41 13.16 13.42
CA ALA A 511 -10.43 12.35 14.14
C ALA A 511 -9.02 12.48 13.52
N VAL A 512 -8.91 12.54 12.19
CA VAL A 512 -7.65 12.76 11.49
C VAL A 512 -7.09 14.16 11.79
N ALA A 513 -7.94 15.20 11.77
CA ALA A 513 -7.51 16.56 12.03
C ALA A 513 -7.03 16.74 13.47
N ASP A 514 -7.78 16.26 14.46
CA ASP A 514 -7.43 16.35 15.89
C ASP A 514 -6.09 15.63 16.13
N TYR A 515 -5.89 14.46 15.53
CA TYR A 515 -4.64 13.72 15.68
C TYR A 515 -3.47 14.39 14.93
N LEU A 516 -3.64 14.82 13.68
CA LEU A 516 -2.54 15.44 12.92
C LEU A 516 -2.11 16.79 13.54
N ILE A 517 -3.04 17.58 14.09
CA ILE A 517 -2.75 18.92 14.62
C ILE A 517 -2.26 18.85 16.07
N ASP A 518 -3.05 18.24 16.94
CA ASP A 518 -2.88 18.30 18.38
C ASP A 518 -2.34 16.99 18.98
N LEU A 519 -2.16 15.94 18.15
CA LEU A 519 -1.80 14.58 18.56
C LEU A 519 -2.86 13.96 19.49
N GLU A 520 -4.10 14.43 19.39
CA GLU A 520 -5.23 13.90 20.15
C GLU A 520 -5.84 12.71 19.39
N LEU A 521 -5.68 11.50 19.93
CA LEU A 521 -6.24 10.28 19.37
C LEU A 521 -7.71 10.12 19.77
N PRO A 522 -8.55 9.48 18.90
CA PRO A 522 -9.91 9.15 19.29
C PRO A 522 -9.95 8.21 20.49
N ASP A 523 -11.08 8.15 21.19
CA ASP A 523 -11.26 7.24 22.32
C ASP A 523 -11.05 5.77 21.88
N GLU A 524 -10.61 4.91 22.83
CA GLU A 524 -10.48 3.48 22.56
C GLU A 524 -11.85 2.89 22.15
N GLY A 525 -11.85 2.15 21.04
CA GLY A 525 -13.07 1.59 20.45
C GLY A 525 -13.97 2.60 19.73
N ALA A 526 -13.46 3.79 19.40
CA ALA A 526 -14.18 4.79 18.61
C ALA A 526 -14.60 4.24 17.24
N ARG A 527 -15.79 4.64 16.80
CA ARG A 527 -16.38 4.22 15.53
C ARG A 527 -16.97 5.40 14.77
N CYS A 528 -16.77 5.38 13.45
CA CYS A 528 -17.50 6.23 12.51
C CYS A 528 -18.38 5.37 11.60
N ALA A 529 -19.26 5.98 10.82
CA ALA A 529 -20.04 5.31 9.78
C ALA A 529 -20.03 6.15 8.50
N LEU A 530 -19.88 5.50 7.35
CA LEU A 530 -19.92 6.11 6.02
C LEU A 530 -21.35 6.44 5.60
#